data_d9483b8a3cd88b8d32cb3771e0dbe86b
#
_entry.id   d9483b8a3cd88b8d32cb3771e0dbe86b
#
_cell.length_a   1.000
_cell.length_b   1.000
_cell.length_c   1.000
_cell.angle_alpha   90.00
_cell.angle_beta   90.00
_cell.angle_gamma   90.00
#
_symmetry.space_group_name_H-M   'P 1'
#
loop_
_entity.id
_entity.type
_entity.pdbx_description
1 polymer ?
#
loop_
_entity_poly.entity_id
_entity_poly.type
_entity_poly.pdbx_seq_one_letter_code
_entity_poly.pdbx_strand_id
1 'polypeptide(L)'
;MKPTSEMNPEERSEMRQAIREINERFPTPLATVVDVVNHIDHIVEVAGIDHVGIGCDFDGGGGIDGVFDVSEVMNITIELVRRGYSESDIEKIWGKNLIRVFDEVQKVSESIQARN
;
A
#
# COMPACT_ATOMS: atom_id res chain seq x y z
N MET A 1 -9.04 -29.14 -3.08
CA MET A 1 -8.09 -28.47 -3.99
C MET A 1 -6.70 -28.67 -3.42
N LYS A 2 -5.74 -29.14 -4.21
CA LYS A 2 -4.36 -29.38 -3.77
C LYS A 2 -3.67 -28.03 -3.46
N PRO A 3 -2.95 -27.88 -2.33
CA PRO A 3 -2.23 -26.65 -2.04
C PRO A 3 -1.16 -26.37 -3.10
N THR A 4 -0.92 -25.10 -3.41
CA THR A 4 0.08 -24.70 -4.43
C THR A 4 1.49 -25.18 -4.11
N SER A 5 1.82 -25.32 -2.82
CA SER A 5 3.10 -25.88 -2.34
C SER A 5 3.35 -27.34 -2.74
N GLU A 6 2.28 -28.10 -2.98
CA GLU A 6 2.34 -29.53 -3.34
C GLU A 6 2.16 -29.77 -4.84
N MET A 7 1.97 -28.72 -5.63
CA MET A 7 1.81 -28.83 -7.08
C MET A 7 3.16 -29.02 -7.78
N ASN A 8 3.19 -29.94 -8.74
CA ASN A 8 4.33 -30.08 -9.64
C ASN A 8 4.39 -28.93 -10.69
N PRO A 9 5.47 -28.82 -11.48
CA PRO A 9 5.61 -27.75 -12.48
C PRO A 9 4.50 -27.69 -13.54
N GLU A 10 3.97 -28.84 -13.97
CA GLU A 10 2.88 -28.93 -14.95
C GLU A 10 1.58 -28.43 -14.34
N GLU A 11 1.19 -28.94 -13.17
CA GLU A 11 0.00 -28.48 -12.43
C GLU A 11 0.02 -26.97 -12.18
N ARG A 12 1.20 -26.40 -11.85
CA ARG A 12 1.37 -24.95 -11.69
C ARG A 12 1.19 -24.18 -13.00
N SER A 13 1.65 -24.77 -14.11
CA SER A 13 1.49 -24.16 -15.45
C SER A 13 0.04 -24.14 -15.88
N GLU A 14 -0.67 -25.26 -15.72
CA GLU A 14 -2.10 -25.37 -16.01
C GLU A 14 -2.92 -24.39 -15.15
N MET A 15 -2.63 -24.32 -13.87
CA MET A 15 -3.30 -23.36 -12.97
C MET A 15 -3.07 -21.91 -13.44
N ARG A 16 -1.84 -21.53 -13.79
CA ARG A 16 -1.56 -20.17 -14.30
C ARG A 16 -2.27 -19.88 -15.61
N GLN A 17 -2.39 -20.88 -16.50
CA GLN A 17 -3.13 -20.75 -17.74
C GLN A 17 -4.62 -20.56 -17.45
N ALA A 18 -5.22 -21.38 -16.59
CA ALA A 18 -6.62 -21.26 -16.21
C ALA A 18 -6.93 -19.90 -15.56
N ILE A 19 -6.04 -19.39 -14.70
CA ILE A 19 -6.18 -18.04 -14.11
C ILE A 19 -6.14 -16.96 -15.20
N ARG A 20 -5.24 -17.06 -16.18
CA ARG A 20 -5.20 -16.11 -17.31
C ARG A 20 -6.49 -16.12 -18.11
N GLU A 21 -6.98 -17.30 -18.47
CA GLU A 21 -8.25 -17.45 -19.22
C GLU A 21 -9.46 -16.87 -18.46
N ILE A 22 -9.47 -17.05 -17.12
CA ILE A 22 -10.50 -16.47 -16.26
C ILE A 22 -10.40 -14.94 -16.27
N ASN A 23 -9.20 -14.39 -16.11
CA ASN A 23 -9.00 -12.94 -16.07
C ASN A 23 -9.31 -12.28 -17.43
N GLU A 24 -9.00 -12.94 -18.54
CA GLU A 24 -9.38 -12.48 -19.88
C GLU A 24 -10.90 -12.49 -20.09
N ARG A 25 -11.58 -13.52 -19.59
CA ARG A 25 -13.04 -13.66 -19.70
C ARG A 25 -13.81 -12.75 -18.74
N PHE A 26 -13.22 -12.49 -17.59
CA PHE A 26 -13.82 -11.68 -16.52
C PHE A 26 -12.79 -10.63 -16.04
N PRO A 27 -12.48 -9.61 -16.86
CA PRO A 27 -11.54 -8.59 -16.49
C PRO A 27 -12.06 -7.83 -15.26
N THR A 28 -11.28 -7.83 -14.19
CA THR A 28 -11.55 -7.00 -13.02
C THR A 28 -10.91 -5.65 -13.27
N PRO A 29 -11.65 -4.55 -13.27
CA PRO A 29 -11.05 -3.24 -13.40
C PRO A 29 -10.07 -3.02 -12.23
N LEU A 30 -8.89 -2.51 -12.53
CA LEU A 30 -7.93 -2.14 -11.50
C LEU A 30 -8.49 -0.98 -10.67
N ALA A 31 -8.14 -0.97 -9.39
CA ALA A 31 -8.32 0.22 -8.57
C ALA A 31 -7.47 1.37 -9.14
N THR A 32 -7.86 2.59 -8.87
CA THR A 32 -7.24 3.80 -9.39
C THR A 32 -6.57 4.60 -8.27
N VAL A 33 -5.79 5.62 -8.63
CA VAL A 33 -5.26 6.62 -7.68
C VAL A 33 -6.37 7.24 -6.83
N VAL A 34 -7.55 7.47 -7.45
CA VAL A 34 -8.71 8.04 -6.74
C VAL A 34 -9.17 7.09 -5.63
N ASP A 35 -9.18 5.79 -5.87
CA ASP A 35 -9.56 4.79 -4.86
C ASP A 35 -8.56 4.74 -3.71
N VAL A 36 -7.25 4.85 -4.00
CA VAL A 36 -6.22 4.96 -2.95
C VAL A 36 -6.47 6.16 -2.05
N VAL A 37 -6.72 7.33 -2.65
CA VAL A 37 -6.93 8.54 -1.85
C VAL A 37 -8.30 8.51 -1.14
N ASN A 38 -9.31 7.82 -1.66
CA ASN A 38 -10.55 7.53 -0.91
C ASN A 38 -10.27 6.75 0.38
N HIS A 39 -9.36 5.75 0.32
CA HIS A 39 -8.92 5.03 1.52
C HIS A 39 -8.14 5.92 2.49
N ILE A 40 -7.27 6.80 1.98
CA ILE A 40 -6.56 7.77 2.82
C ILE A 40 -7.55 8.69 3.53
N ASP A 41 -8.51 9.27 2.82
CA ASP A 41 -9.56 10.13 3.40
C ASP A 41 -10.31 9.40 4.52
N HIS A 42 -10.69 8.15 4.27
CA HIS A 42 -11.39 7.34 5.28
C HIS A 42 -10.53 7.09 6.54
N ILE A 43 -9.23 6.76 6.36
CA ILE A 43 -8.32 6.58 7.50
C ILE A 43 -8.16 7.90 8.27
N VAL A 44 -8.03 9.03 7.56
CA VAL A 44 -7.94 10.36 8.18
C VAL A 44 -9.20 10.69 8.97
N GLU A 45 -10.37 10.36 8.44
CA GLU A 45 -11.66 10.58 9.13
C GLU A 45 -11.78 9.74 10.42
N VAL A 46 -11.37 8.48 10.37
CA VAL A 46 -11.54 7.53 11.49
C VAL A 46 -10.42 7.65 12.54
N ALA A 47 -9.18 7.77 12.10
CA ALA A 47 -7.99 7.70 12.96
C ALA A 47 -7.23 9.03 13.08
N GLY A 48 -7.45 9.97 12.19
CA GLY A 48 -6.73 11.23 12.11
C GLY A 48 -5.48 11.18 11.23
N ILE A 49 -5.06 12.37 10.78
CA ILE A 49 -3.95 12.56 9.83
C ILE A 49 -2.60 12.01 10.33
N ASP A 50 -2.42 11.87 11.63
CA ASP A 50 -1.17 11.41 12.24
C ASP A 50 -1.02 9.88 12.23
N HIS A 51 -2.03 9.14 11.71
CA HIS A 51 -2.09 7.67 11.75
C HIS A 51 -2.17 7.02 10.38
N VAL A 52 -1.95 7.75 9.31
CA VAL A 52 -1.94 7.25 7.94
C VAL A 52 -0.56 7.31 7.32
N GLY A 53 -0.22 6.30 6.52
CA GLY A 53 1.00 6.25 5.73
C GLY A 53 0.78 5.46 4.45
N ILE A 54 1.66 5.67 3.46
CA ILE A 54 1.60 4.97 2.17
C ILE A 54 2.54 3.76 2.19
N GLY A 55 2.02 2.61 1.77
CA GLY A 55 2.78 1.40 1.51
C GLY A 55 2.34 0.80 0.19
N CYS A 56 3.23 0.74 -0.81
CA CYS A 56 2.85 0.37 -2.17
C CYS A 56 3.01 -1.12 -2.48
N ASP A 57 3.88 -1.84 -1.77
CA ASP A 57 4.15 -3.28 -1.94
C ASP A 57 4.38 -3.71 -3.40
N PHE A 58 5.13 -2.93 -4.17
CA PHE A 58 5.35 -3.18 -5.60
C PHE A 58 5.95 -4.56 -5.90
N ASP A 59 6.73 -5.14 -4.99
CA ASP A 59 7.33 -6.48 -5.12
C ASP A 59 6.33 -7.60 -4.76
N GLY A 60 5.27 -7.30 -4.02
CA GLY A 60 4.24 -8.24 -3.57
C GLY A 60 3.11 -8.48 -4.56
N GLY A 61 3.05 -7.72 -5.63
CA GLY A 61 2.21 -8.04 -6.78
C GLY A 61 1.06 -7.13 -7.10
N GLY A 62 0.99 -5.90 -6.65
CA GLY A 62 -0.16 -5.09 -6.96
C GLY A 62 0.13 -3.68 -7.46
N GLY A 63 0.18 -3.47 -8.75
CA GLY A 63 0.00 -2.12 -9.31
C GLY A 63 -1.48 -1.75 -9.39
N ILE A 64 -1.79 -0.48 -9.28
CA ILE A 64 -3.11 0.09 -9.59
C ILE A 64 -3.00 1.02 -10.80
N ASP A 65 -4.14 1.35 -11.41
CA ASP A 65 -4.14 2.30 -12.51
C ASP A 65 -3.68 3.69 -12.02
N GLY A 66 -2.57 4.16 -12.61
CA GLY A 66 -1.90 5.41 -12.27
C GLY A 66 -0.89 5.34 -11.10
N VAL A 67 -0.69 4.16 -10.46
CA VAL A 67 0.46 3.88 -9.58
C VAL A 67 0.87 2.42 -9.76
N PHE A 68 1.37 2.09 -10.93
CA PHE A 68 1.78 0.74 -11.24
C PHE A 68 3.20 0.43 -10.73
N ASP A 69 4.07 1.43 -10.69
CA ASP A 69 5.41 1.35 -10.16
C ASP A 69 5.86 2.66 -9.49
N VAL A 70 7.11 2.68 -9.01
CA VAL A 70 7.67 3.82 -8.27
C VAL A 70 7.72 5.12 -9.10
N SER A 71 7.77 5.06 -10.42
CA SER A 71 7.81 6.26 -11.28
C SER A 71 6.49 7.04 -11.28
N GLU A 72 5.39 6.39 -10.90
CA GLU A 72 4.05 6.95 -10.90
C GLU A 72 3.54 7.38 -9.51
N VAL A 73 4.31 7.15 -8.44
CA VAL A 73 3.88 7.48 -7.06
C VAL A 73 3.50 8.96 -6.86
N MET A 74 4.04 9.85 -7.69
CA MET A 74 3.70 11.27 -7.65
C MET A 74 2.22 11.53 -7.93
N ASN A 75 1.53 10.63 -8.63
CA ASN A 75 0.10 10.75 -8.89
C ASN A 75 -0.74 10.73 -7.62
N ILE A 76 -0.30 10.03 -6.57
CA ILE A 76 -0.94 10.09 -5.24
C ILE A 76 -0.82 11.51 -4.67
N THR A 77 0.35 12.13 -4.75
CA THR A 77 0.56 13.51 -4.28
C THR A 77 -0.34 14.49 -5.04
N ILE A 78 -0.42 14.35 -6.36
CA ILE A 78 -1.28 15.19 -7.20
C ILE A 78 -2.75 15.09 -6.75
N GLU A 79 -3.23 13.88 -6.50
CA GLU A 79 -4.62 13.68 -6.06
C GLU A 79 -4.85 14.22 -4.63
N LEU A 80 -3.90 14.07 -3.71
CA LEU A 80 -3.97 14.67 -2.37
C LEU A 80 -4.06 16.20 -2.45
N VAL A 81 -3.24 16.85 -3.29
CA VAL A 81 -3.30 18.29 -3.53
C VAL A 81 -4.66 18.71 -4.10
N ARG A 82 -5.20 17.95 -5.06
CA ARG A 82 -6.55 18.20 -5.63
C ARG A 82 -7.66 18.17 -4.58
N ARG A 83 -7.52 17.34 -3.54
CA ARG A 83 -8.48 17.23 -2.43
C ARG A 83 -8.26 18.27 -1.34
N GLY A 84 -7.22 19.11 -1.46
CA GLY A 84 -6.95 20.21 -0.55
C GLY A 84 -6.12 19.83 0.68
N TYR A 85 -5.43 18.70 0.68
CA TYR A 85 -4.45 18.39 1.71
C TYR A 85 -3.34 19.44 1.71
N SER A 86 -2.95 19.91 2.90
CA SER A 86 -1.83 20.82 3.04
C SER A 86 -0.49 20.11 2.79
N GLU A 87 0.56 20.87 2.45
CA GLU A 87 1.91 20.33 2.32
C GLU A 87 2.33 19.55 3.56
N SER A 88 2.03 20.09 4.76
CA SER A 88 2.31 19.42 6.04
C SER A 88 1.60 18.08 6.19
N ASP A 89 0.34 17.97 5.74
CA ASP A 89 -0.41 16.71 5.79
C ASP A 89 0.15 15.68 4.81
N ILE A 90 0.52 16.13 3.61
CA ILE A 90 1.14 15.28 2.59
C ILE A 90 2.49 14.73 3.09
N GLU A 91 3.32 15.55 3.73
CA GLU A 91 4.57 15.11 4.34
C GLU A 91 4.35 14.06 5.45
N LYS A 92 3.30 14.21 6.26
CA LYS A 92 2.91 13.22 7.28
C LYS A 92 2.55 11.89 6.63
N ILE A 93 1.68 11.91 5.62
CA ILE A 93 1.23 10.74 4.86
C ILE A 93 2.41 10.03 4.20
N TRP A 94 3.35 10.77 3.60
CA TRP A 94 4.50 10.17 2.92
C TRP A 94 5.57 9.60 3.84
N GLY A 95 5.71 10.07 5.07
CA GLY A 95 6.75 9.50 5.90
C GLY A 95 6.91 10.09 7.29
N LYS A 96 6.52 11.33 7.56
CA LYS A 96 6.72 11.93 8.89
C LYS A 96 6.01 11.15 10.00
N ASN A 97 4.83 10.57 9.73
CA ASN A 97 4.13 9.72 10.70
C ASN A 97 4.93 8.46 11.03
N LEU A 98 5.48 7.79 10.02
CA LEU A 98 6.30 6.60 10.20
C LEU A 98 7.57 6.90 11.00
N ILE A 99 8.27 7.97 10.64
CA ILE A 99 9.50 8.41 11.33
C ILE A 99 9.21 8.74 12.78
N ARG A 100 8.12 9.47 13.06
CA ARG A 100 7.70 9.78 14.43
C ARG A 100 7.48 8.52 15.27
N VAL A 101 6.76 7.54 14.75
CA VAL A 101 6.52 6.27 15.46
C VAL A 101 7.82 5.51 15.69
N PHE A 102 8.72 5.48 14.70
CA PHE A 102 10.03 4.86 14.81
C PHE A 102 10.85 5.50 15.93
N ASP A 103 10.93 6.84 15.99
CA ASP A 103 11.64 7.58 17.02
C ASP A 103 11.06 7.34 18.42
N GLU A 104 9.74 7.27 18.55
CA GLU A 104 9.07 6.99 19.82
C GLU A 104 9.38 5.57 20.32
N VAL A 105 9.33 4.57 19.43
CA VAL A 105 9.69 3.19 19.76
C VAL A 105 11.15 3.09 20.20
N GLN A 106 12.05 3.77 19.52
CA GLN A 106 13.47 3.78 19.88
C GLN A 106 13.69 4.37 21.29
N LYS A 107 13.07 5.52 21.61
CA LYS A 107 13.13 6.13 22.94
C LYS A 107 12.62 5.19 24.05
N VAL A 108 11.53 4.49 23.80
CA VAL A 108 10.99 3.49 24.74
C VAL A 108 11.96 2.34 24.92
N SER A 109 12.53 1.81 23.83
CA SER A 109 13.55 0.75 23.89
C SER A 109 14.75 1.16 24.73
N GLU A 110 15.31 2.34 24.51
CA GLU A 110 16.43 2.89 25.29
C GLU A 110 16.08 3.02 26.78
N SER A 111 14.86 3.48 27.08
CA SER A 111 14.40 3.63 28.47
C SER A 111 14.27 2.29 29.20
N ILE A 112 13.88 1.23 28.49
CA ILE A 112 13.78 -0.13 29.05
C ILE A 112 15.18 -0.70 29.28
N GLN A 113 16.09 -0.54 28.31
CA GLN A 113 17.47 -1.03 28.43
C GLN A 113 18.26 -0.35 29.57
N ALA A 114 18.01 0.95 29.78
CA ALA A 114 18.67 1.70 30.87
C ALA A 114 18.20 1.31 32.29
N ARG A 115 17.10 0.54 32.41
CA ARG A 115 16.56 0.05 33.69
C ARG A 115 17.11 -1.33 34.12
N ASN A 116 17.80 -2.01 33.18
CA ASN A 116 18.40 -3.33 33.39
C ASN A 116 19.91 -3.21 33.60
#